data_d45c07b57815f98c366cc7c8d2a0e69f
#
_entry.id   d45c07b57815f98c366cc7c8d2a0e69f
#
_cell.length_a   1.000
_cell.length_b   1.000
_cell.length_c   1.000
_cell.angle_alpha   90.00
_cell.angle_beta   90.00
_cell.angle_gamma   90.00
#
_symmetry.space_group_name_H-M   'P 1'
#
loop_
_entity.id
_entity.type
_entity.pdbx_description
1 polymer ?
#
loop_
_entity_poly.entity_id
_entity_poly.type
_entity_poly.pdbx_seq_one_letter_code
_entity_poly.pdbx_strand_id
1 'polypeptide(L)'
;MAKDTGSNHSEITDEWLQQFFDEEGQAKPKLKEQIYSYSDGAVYMGYMRPITTEERILTTMSHLRHGTGTLRTPAFVYGAPLKEYTSEDAVEYAHLAKWHEYIGTWVNDKLHGYGVHVQKSGDGGEIVIFEGIWENGKPMKSVHSRDDDDDDHLDESVFGW
;
A
#
# COMPACT_ATOMS: atom_id res chain seq x y z
N MET A 1 31.10 -26.79 6.21
CA MET A 1 30.66 -25.92 6.23
C MET A 1 31.21 -24.70 5.67
N ALA A 2 32.16 -24.19 6.13
CA ALA A 2 32.67 -22.92 5.69
C ALA A 2 32.95 -22.89 4.20
N LYS A 3 33.22 -23.98 3.60
CA LYS A 3 33.53 -23.97 2.21
C LYS A 3 32.38 -23.60 1.37
N ASP A 4 31.19 -23.93 1.79
CA ASP A 4 30.05 -23.57 0.99
C ASP A 4 29.94 -22.11 0.89
N THR A 5 30.23 -21.42 1.97
CA THR A 5 30.14 -19.97 1.95
C THR A 5 31.20 -19.37 1.07
N GLY A 6 32.32 -20.05 0.93
CA GLY A 6 33.35 -19.52 0.08
C GLY A 6 32.93 -19.40 -1.36
N SER A 7 32.18 -20.35 -1.85
CA SER A 7 31.75 -20.26 -3.24
C SER A 7 30.72 -19.17 -3.43
N ASN A 8 29.96 -18.90 -2.42
CA ASN A 8 28.94 -17.85 -2.53
C ASN A 8 29.51 -16.45 -2.42
N HIS A 9 30.64 -16.33 -1.76
CA HIS A 9 31.25 -15.02 -1.59
C HIS A 9 31.62 -14.36 -2.88
N SER A 10 31.96 -15.11 -3.87
CA SER A 10 32.37 -14.54 -5.13
C SER A 10 31.22 -13.81 -5.83
N GLU A 11 30.00 -14.07 -5.38
CA GLU A 11 28.86 -13.46 -6.00
C GLU A 11 28.31 -12.27 -5.24
N ILE A 12 28.95 -11.93 -4.14
CA ILE A 12 28.50 -10.79 -3.36
C ILE A 12 28.98 -9.53 -4.04
N THR A 13 28.04 -8.70 -4.43
CA THR A 13 28.32 -7.44 -5.11
C THR A 13 27.85 -6.27 -4.25
N ASP A 14 28.27 -5.07 -4.64
CA ASP A 14 27.81 -3.87 -3.95
C ASP A 14 26.31 -3.74 -4.05
N GLU A 15 25.76 -4.08 -5.19
CA GLU A 15 24.31 -4.07 -5.35
C GLU A 15 23.61 -4.97 -4.36
N TRP A 16 24.18 -6.17 -4.19
CA TRP A 16 23.61 -7.13 -3.27
C TRP A 16 23.66 -6.61 -1.84
N LEU A 17 24.76 -5.99 -1.46
CA LEU A 17 24.91 -5.45 -0.12
C LEU A 17 23.96 -4.28 0.13
N GLN A 18 23.66 -3.50 -0.89
CA GLN A 18 22.77 -2.35 -0.73
C GLN A 18 21.36 -2.76 -0.35
N GLN A 19 21.01 -4.00 -0.56
CA GLN A 19 19.71 -4.48 -0.14
C GLN A 19 19.57 -4.53 1.37
N PHE A 20 20.69 -4.59 2.09
CA PHE A 20 20.69 -4.76 3.53
C PHE A 20 21.10 -3.51 4.30
N PHE A 21 21.63 -2.51 3.61
CA PHE A 21 22.13 -1.31 4.25
C PHE A 21 21.61 -0.09 3.51
N ASP A 22 21.35 0.96 4.28
CA ASP A 22 20.95 2.23 3.69
C ASP A 22 22.18 3.03 3.28
N GLU A 23 21.96 4.26 2.82
CA GLU A 23 23.03 5.09 2.32
C GLU A 23 24.04 5.49 3.39
N GLU A 24 23.59 5.49 4.64
CA GLU A 24 24.47 5.80 5.75
C GLU A 24 25.19 4.57 6.29
N GLY A 25 25.01 3.43 5.67
CA GLY A 25 25.63 2.19 6.13
C GLY A 25 24.91 1.50 7.28
N GLN A 26 23.71 1.95 7.59
CA GLN A 26 22.91 1.32 8.63
C GLN A 26 22.15 0.12 8.06
N ALA A 27 21.99 -0.92 8.85
CA ALA A 27 21.25 -2.09 8.42
C ALA A 27 19.79 -1.70 8.15
N LYS A 28 19.30 -2.05 6.97
CA LYS A 28 17.90 -1.80 6.63
C LYS A 28 17.00 -2.69 7.46
N PRO A 29 15.80 -2.24 7.77
CA PRO A 29 14.83 -3.09 8.45
C PRO A 29 14.60 -4.36 7.65
N LYS A 30 14.55 -5.48 8.32
CA LYS A 30 14.28 -6.74 7.66
C LYS A 30 12.81 -6.78 7.25
N LEU A 31 12.55 -6.93 5.96
CA LEU A 31 11.21 -7.01 5.45
C LEU A 31 10.76 -8.45 5.39
N LYS A 32 9.51 -8.68 5.68
CA LYS A 32 8.92 -10.00 5.63
C LYS A 32 7.53 -9.91 5.01
N GLU A 33 7.31 -10.71 4.00
CA GLU A 33 6.00 -10.78 3.37
C GLU A 33 5.06 -11.57 4.25
N GLN A 34 3.86 -11.01 4.49
CA GLN A 34 2.90 -11.68 5.34
C GLN A 34 1.49 -11.16 5.09
N ILE A 35 0.53 -11.88 5.64
CA ILE A 35 -0.87 -11.47 5.64
C ILE A 35 -1.20 -11.08 7.07
N TYR A 36 -1.70 -9.88 7.25
CA TYR A 36 -2.02 -9.36 8.57
C TYR A 36 -3.48 -8.90 8.62
N SER A 37 -4.22 -9.39 9.61
CA SER A 37 -5.62 -9.02 9.81
C SER A 37 -5.72 -8.05 10.97
N TYR A 38 -6.36 -6.91 10.72
CA TYR A 38 -6.56 -5.89 11.74
C TYR A 38 -7.88 -6.10 12.46
N SER A 39 -7.98 -5.54 13.65
CA SER A 39 -9.17 -5.75 14.49
C SER A 39 -10.44 -5.19 13.87
N ASP A 40 -10.32 -4.18 12.99
CA ASP A 40 -11.49 -3.60 12.33
C ASP A 40 -11.96 -4.42 11.13
N GLY A 41 -11.23 -5.48 10.78
CA GLY A 41 -11.58 -6.33 9.64
C GLY A 41 -10.79 -6.03 8.39
N ALA A 42 -9.93 -5.04 8.41
CA ALA A 42 -9.05 -4.78 7.28
C ALA A 42 -7.99 -5.88 7.20
N VAL A 43 -7.48 -6.13 6.00
CA VAL A 43 -6.46 -7.14 5.77
C VAL A 43 -5.37 -6.53 4.90
N TYR A 44 -4.13 -6.71 5.33
CA TYR A 44 -2.97 -6.29 4.56
C TYR A 44 -2.24 -7.53 4.06
N MET A 45 -1.85 -7.53 2.80
CA MET A 45 -1.01 -8.57 2.21
C MET A 45 0.19 -7.91 1.57
N GLY A 46 1.37 -8.21 2.08
CA GLY A 46 2.58 -7.62 1.53
C GLY A 46 3.71 -7.60 2.53
N TYR A 47 4.66 -6.73 2.29
CA TYR A 47 5.85 -6.66 3.13
C TYR A 47 5.62 -5.77 4.35
N MET A 48 6.17 -6.20 5.46
CA MET A 48 6.09 -5.48 6.73
C MET A 48 7.47 -5.52 7.39
N ARG A 49 7.74 -4.52 8.21
CA ARG A 49 8.95 -4.52 9.04
C ARG A 49 8.55 -4.52 10.52
N PRO A 50 9.40 -5.09 11.38
CA PRO A 50 9.12 -5.01 12.81
C PRO A 50 9.27 -3.57 13.29
N ILE A 51 8.57 -3.23 14.37
CA ILE A 51 8.70 -1.91 14.96
C ILE A 51 9.98 -1.87 15.82
N THR A 52 10.54 -0.69 15.95
CA THR A 52 11.71 -0.48 16.79
C THR A 52 11.30 -0.34 18.25
N THR A 53 12.28 -0.35 19.14
CA THR A 53 12.02 -0.17 20.55
C THR A 53 11.36 1.19 20.84
N GLU A 54 11.80 2.22 20.14
CA GLU A 54 11.25 3.55 20.32
C GLU A 54 9.79 3.60 19.83
N GLU A 55 9.51 2.92 18.74
CA GLU A 55 8.16 2.92 18.19
C GLU A 55 7.16 2.18 19.08
N ARG A 56 7.62 1.27 19.91
CA ARG A 56 6.74 0.53 20.82
C ARG A 56 6.01 1.43 21.78
N ILE A 57 6.54 2.58 22.04
CA ILE A 57 5.91 3.54 22.94
C ILE A 57 4.67 4.15 22.27
N LEU A 58 4.68 4.22 20.94
CA LEU A 58 3.64 4.92 20.18
C LEU A 58 2.56 4.02 19.62
N THR A 59 2.78 2.70 19.62
CA THR A 59 1.83 1.79 19.00
C THR A 59 1.86 0.44 19.68
N THR A 60 0.70 -0.23 19.64
CA THR A 60 0.61 -1.60 20.13
C THR A 60 0.87 -2.60 19.01
N MET A 61 1.10 -2.13 17.79
CA MET A 61 1.36 -3.02 16.68
C MET A 61 2.76 -3.61 16.79
N SER A 62 2.94 -4.79 16.24
CA SER A 62 4.25 -5.43 16.23
C SER A 62 5.02 -5.16 14.94
N HIS A 63 4.30 -4.81 13.88
CA HIS A 63 4.89 -4.59 12.57
C HIS A 63 4.19 -3.43 11.88
N LEU A 64 4.92 -2.78 10.98
CA LEU A 64 4.37 -1.71 10.15
C LEU A 64 4.45 -2.13 8.69
N ARG A 65 3.48 -1.71 7.90
CA ARG A 65 3.51 -1.94 6.45
C ARG A 65 4.70 -1.18 5.88
N HIS A 66 5.52 -1.90 5.12
CA HIS A 66 6.76 -1.32 4.61
C HIS A 66 7.23 -2.16 3.43
N GLY A 67 7.28 -1.57 2.24
CA GLY A 67 7.54 -2.28 1.00
C GLY A 67 6.27 -2.39 0.20
N THR A 68 6.22 -3.26 -0.79
CA THR A 68 5.03 -3.38 -1.62
C THR A 68 3.97 -4.20 -0.90
N GLY A 69 2.71 -3.82 -1.11
CA GLY A 69 1.61 -4.55 -0.51
C GLY A 69 0.27 -3.95 -0.84
N THR A 70 -0.78 -4.65 -0.41
CA THR A 70 -2.17 -4.27 -0.64
C THR A 70 -2.92 -4.27 0.68
N LEU A 71 -3.57 -3.15 0.98
CA LEU A 71 -4.46 -3.05 2.13
C LEU A 71 -5.90 -3.08 1.63
N ARG A 72 -6.68 -4.02 2.14
CA ARG A 72 -8.09 -4.13 1.83
C ARG A 72 -8.90 -3.70 3.05
N THR A 73 -9.81 -2.75 2.86
CA THR A 73 -10.68 -2.30 3.95
C THR A 73 -11.82 -3.27 4.16
N PRO A 74 -12.51 -3.21 5.31
CA PRO A 74 -13.72 -4.02 5.51
C PRO A 74 -14.78 -3.69 4.48
N ALA A 75 -15.61 -4.67 4.18
CA ALA A 75 -16.69 -4.49 3.23
C ALA A 75 -17.92 -3.90 3.92
N PHE A 76 -18.65 -3.08 3.17
CA PHE A 76 -19.85 -2.41 3.66
C PHE A 76 -21.01 -2.66 2.69
N VAL A 77 -22.21 -2.78 3.23
CA VAL A 77 -23.44 -2.84 2.47
C VAL A 77 -24.37 -1.80 3.06
N TYR A 78 -24.85 -0.87 2.23
CA TYR A 78 -25.75 0.20 2.68
C TYR A 78 -25.19 0.95 3.90
N GLY A 79 -23.87 1.13 3.93
CA GLY A 79 -23.23 1.89 5.00
C GLY A 79 -22.94 1.12 6.27
N ALA A 80 -23.35 -0.14 6.38
CA ALA A 80 -23.07 -0.97 7.54
C ALA A 80 -22.03 -2.03 7.19
N PRO A 81 -21.13 -2.36 8.13
CA PRO A 81 -20.13 -3.40 7.87
C PRO A 81 -20.79 -4.73 7.56
N LEU A 82 -20.29 -5.39 6.50
CA LEU A 82 -20.85 -6.68 6.10
C LEU A 82 -20.80 -7.70 7.24
N LYS A 83 -19.78 -7.61 8.08
CA LYS A 83 -19.62 -8.54 9.19
C LYS A 83 -20.74 -8.46 10.23
N GLU A 84 -21.52 -7.38 10.22
CA GLU A 84 -22.62 -7.21 11.16
C GLU A 84 -23.91 -7.84 10.65
N TYR A 85 -23.94 -8.31 9.43
CA TYR A 85 -25.10 -8.99 8.90
C TYR A 85 -25.10 -10.45 9.35
N THR A 86 -26.29 -11.07 9.38
CA THR A 86 -26.34 -12.51 9.62
C THR A 86 -25.69 -13.24 8.45
N SER A 87 -25.35 -14.51 8.67
CA SER A 87 -24.71 -15.28 7.60
C SER A 87 -25.58 -15.35 6.36
N GLU A 88 -26.88 -15.47 6.53
CA GLU A 88 -27.80 -15.53 5.41
C GLU A 88 -27.87 -14.20 4.68
N ASP A 89 -28.03 -13.12 5.44
CA ASP A 89 -28.08 -11.79 4.85
C ASP A 89 -26.76 -11.43 4.18
N ALA A 90 -25.64 -11.83 4.77
CA ALA A 90 -24.34 -11.54 4.19
C ALA A 90 -24.19 -12.20 2.82
N VAL A 91 -24.68 -13.43 2.69
CA VAL A 91 -24.63 -14.10 1.38
C VAL A 91 -25.57 -13.42 0.39
N GLU A 92 -26.76 -13.06 0.85
CA GLU A 92 -27.75 -12.43 -0.02
C GLU A 92 -27.26 -11.07 -0.54
N TYR A 93 -26.64 -10.27 0.33
CA TYR A 93 -26.23 -8.93 -0.02
C TYR A 93 -24.78 -8.83 -0.47
N ALA A 94 -24.06 -9.95 -0.57
CA ALA A 94 -22.65 -9.94 -0.89
C ALA A 94 -22.33 -9.20 -2.19
N HIS A 95 -23.23 -9.30 -3.17
CA HIS A 95 -23.01 -8.63 -4.46
C HIS A 95 -23.12 -7.10 -4.36
N LEU A 96 -23.72 -6.60 -3.30
CA LEU A 96 -23.83 -5.17 -3.05
C LEU A 96 -22.69 -4.64 -2.17
N ALA A 97 -21.88 -5.53 -1.64
CA ALA A 97 -20.78 -5.13 -0.75
C ALA A 97 -19.75 -4.34 -1.52
N LYS A 98 -19.21 -3.32 -0.86
CA LYS A 98 -18.15 -2.48 -1.42
C LYS A 98 -17.02 -2.34 -0.42
N TRP A 99 -15.81 -2.30 -0.93
CA TRP A 99 -14.64 -2.10 -0.10
C TRP A 99 -13.58 -1.37 -0.92
N HIS A 100 -12.56 -0.89 -0.25
CA HIS A 100 -11.45 -0.20 -0.90
C HIS A 100 -10.20 -1.03 -0.80
N GLU A 101 -9.33 -0.89 -1.80
CA GLU A 101 -8.01 -1.49 -1.77
C GLU A 101 -7.00 -0.41 -2.09
N TYR A 102 -5.92 -0.40 -1.32
CA TYR A 102 -4.80 0.52 -1.50
C TYR A 102 -3.60 -0.34 -1.85
N ILE A 103 -3.10 -0.20 -3.07
CA ILE A 103 -2.07 -1.07 -3.63
C ILE A 103 -0.86 -0.24 -3.96
N GLY A 104 0.31 -0.64 -3.51
CA GLY A 104 1.50 0.10 -3.87
C GLY A 104 2.64 -0.08 -2.89
N THR A 105 3.46 0.95 -2.79
CA THR A 105 4.60 0.96 -1.91
C THR A 105 4.25 1.65 -0.60
N TRP A 106 4.63 1.01 0.49
CA TRP A 106 4.34 1.46 1.84
C TRP A 106 5.63 1.83 2.54
N VAL A 107 5.63 2.91 3.29
CA VAL A 107 6.75 3.33 4.11
C VAL A 107 6.20 3.69 5.47
N ASN A 108 6.66 2.98 6.50
CA ASN A 108 6.25 3.22 7.88
C ASN A 108 4.74 3.33 8.02
N ASP A 109 4.06 2.33 7.46
CA ASP A 109 2.61 2.13 7.59
C ASP A 109 1.75 3.03 6.72
N LYS A 110 2.35 3.80 5.82
CA LYS A 110 1.60 4.71 4.94
C LYS A 110 2.01 4.51 3.49
N LEU A 111 1.06 4.67 2.57
CA LEU A 111 1.40 4.66 1.16
C LEU A 111 2.34 5.81 0.85
N HIS A 112 3.39 5.50 0.14
CA HIS A 112 4.41 6.48 -0.21
C HIS A 112 5.09 6.03 -1.49
N GLY A 113 5.09 6.89 -2.51
CA GLY A 113 5.54 6.52 -3.83
C GLY A 113 4.36 6.18 -4.71
N TYR A 114 4.55 5.33 -5.69
CA TYR A 114 3.46 4.96 -6.59
C TYR A 114 2.44 4.07 -5.87
N GLY A 115 1.16 4.39 -6.07
CA GLY A 115 0.09 3.58 -5.48
C GLY A 115 -1.23 3.80 -6.19
N VAL A 116 -2.14 2.86 -5.96
CA VAL A 116 -3.46 2.87 -6.56
C VAL A 116 -4.50 2.66 -5.47
N HIS A 117 -5.53 3.49 -5.51
CA HIS A 117 -6.69 3.34 -4.63
C HIS A 117 -7.88 2.97 -5.50
N VAL A 118 -8.45 1.79 -5.27
CA VAL A 118 -9.60 1.33 -6.02
C VAL A 118 -10.76 1.00 -5.09
N GLN A 119 -11.96 1.14 -5.60
CA GLN A 119 -13.15 0.66 -4.93
C GLN A 119 -13.63 -0.57 -5.67
N LYS A 120 -13.85 -1.65 -4.93
CA LYS A 120 -14.34 -2.90 -5.50
C LYS A 120 -15.70 -3.25 -4.95
N SER A 121 -16.43 -4.05 -5.69
CA SER A 121 -17.74 -4.49 -5.23
C SER A 121 -17.89 -6.00 -5.43
N GLY A 122 -18.82 -6.56 -4.66
CA GLY A 122 -19.02 -8.01 -4.63
C GLY A 122 -19.52 -8.60 -5.94
N ASP A 123 -20.03 -7.75 -6.82
CA ASP A 123 -20.47 -8.17 -8.16
C ASP A 123 -19.32 -8.17 -9.17
N GLY A 124 -18.11 -7.86 -8.74
CA GLY A 124 -16.96 -7.82 -9.63
C GLY A 124 -16.63 -6.44 -10.17
N GLY A 125 -17.37 -5.42 -9.77
CA GLY A 125 -17.09 -4.06 -10.21
C GLY A 125 -15.84 -3.49 -9.61
N GLU A 126 -15.18 -2.61 -10.35
CA GLU A 126 -13.98 -1.98 -9.89
C GLU A 126 -13.89 -0.57 -10.43
N ILE A 127 -13.62 0.39 -9.56
CA ILE A 127 -13.47 1.79 -9.95
C ILE A 127 -12.15 2.28 -9.38
N VAL A 128 -11.28 2.81 -10.25
CA VAL A 128 -10.04 3.41 -9.80
C VAL A 128 -10.35 4.80 -9.27
N ILE A 129 -10.13 5.01 -7.99
CA ILE A 129 -10.36 6.29 -7.34
C ILE A 129 -9.16 7.22 -7.58
N PHE A 130 -7.95 6.68 -7.43
CA PHE A 130 -6.73 7.46 -7.64
C PHE A 130 -5.59 6.51 -7.98
N GLU A 131 -4.82 6.90 -8.97
CA GLU A 131 -3.61 6.18 -9.33
C GLU A 131 -2.51 7.21 -9.56
N GLY A 132 -1.41 7.10 -8.84
CA GLY A 132 -0.32 8.06 -8.98
C GLY A 132 0.62 8.04 -7.80
N ILE A 133 1.19 9.20 -7.52
CA ILE A 133 2.19 9.34 -6.47
C ILE A 133 1.52 9.72 -5.16
N TRP A 134 1.92 9.03 -4.12
CA TRP A 134 1.44 9.22 -2.75
C TRP A 134 2.58 9.71 -1.89
N GLU A 135 2.27 10.51 -0.89
CA GLU A 135 3.24 10.97 0.08
C GLU A 135 2.62 10.91 1.47
N ASN A 136 3.20 10.09 2.33
CA ASN A 136 2.74 9.92 3.71
C ASN A 136 1.24 9.65 3.81
N GLY A 137 0.76 8.77 2.94
CA GLY A 137 -0.64 8.35 2.96
C GLY A 137 -1.59 9.26 2.22
N LYS A 138 -1.09 10.30 1.56
CA LYS A 138 -1.95 11.25 0.84
C LYS A 138 -1.67 11.17 -0.65
N PRO A 139 -2.72 11.15 -1.48
CA PRO A 139 -2.52 11.20 -2.93
C PRO A 139 -2.05 12.59 -3.33
N MET A 140 -0.99 12.64 -4.12
CA MET A 140 -0.37 13.91 -4.48
C MET A 140 -0.49 14.22 -5.96
N LYS A 141 -0.07 13.31 -6.83
CA LYS A 141 -0.07 13.58 -8.26
C LYS A 141 -0.60 12.36 -9.01
N SER A 142 -1.70 12.56 -9.72
CA SER A 142 -2.32 11.48 -10.50
C SER A 142 -1.55 11.23 -11.78
N VAL A 143 -1.42 9.96 -12.17
CA VAL A 143 -0.84 9.62 -13.46
C VAL A 143 -1.77 10.00 -14.61
N HIS A 144 -3.03 10.26 -14.31
CA HIS A 144 -4.01 10.64 -15.32
C HIS A 144 -4.16 12.15 -15.44
N SER A 145 -3.44 12.90 -14.63
CA SER A 145 -3.46 14.36 -14.74
C SER A 145 -2.65 14.76 -15.95
N ARG A 146 -3.20 15.68 -16.72
CA ARG A 146 -2.42 16.27 -17.78
C ARG A 146 -1.45 17.26 -17.19
N ASP A 147 -0.32 17.38 -17.83
CA ASP A 147 0.62 18.39 -17.42
C ASP A 147 -0.01 19.74 -17.71
N ASP A 148 -0.20 20.47 -16.67
CA ASP A 148 -0.92 21.73 -16.78
C ASP A 148 -0.14 22.77 -17.55
N ASP A 149 1.12 22.49 -17.75
CA ASP A 149 1.97 23.48 -18.40
C ASP A 149 1.49 23.86 -19.77
N ASP A 150 0.94 22.91 -20.47
CA ASP A 150 0.50 23.16 -21.83
C ASP A 150 -0.82 23.87 -21.90
N ASP A 151 -1.58 23.78 -20.86
CA ASP A 151 -2.94 24.28 -20.91
C ASP A 151 -3.07 25.73 -20.55
N ASP A 152 -2.17 26.20 -19.73
CA ASP A 152 -2.35 27.52 -19.17
C ASP A 152 -2.50 28.59 -20.20
N HIS A 153 -1.58 28.65 -21.12
CA HIS A 153 -1.63 29.72 -22.09
C HIS A 153 -2.64 29.45 -23.19
N LEU A 154 -2.97 28.18 -23.38
CA LEU A 154 -3.98 27.86 -24.36
C LEU A 154 -5.33 28.32 -23.90
N ASP A 155 -5.59 28.11 -22.65
CA ASP A 155 -6.86 28.44 -22.11
C ASP A 155 -7.19 29.88 -22.24
N GLU A 156 -6.22 30.70 -21.98
CA GLU A 156 -6.49 32.11 -21.99
C GLU A 156 -6.84 32.60 -23.36
N SER A 157 -6.19 32.05 -24.35
CA SER A 157 -6.51 32.49 -25.70
C SER A 157 -7.84 31.93 -26.17
N VAL A 158 -8.11 30.73 -25.78
CA VAL A 158 -9.36 30.08 -26.17
C VAL A 158 -10.52 30.67 -25.45
N PHE A 159 -10.32 30.93 -24.19
CA PHE A 159 -11.40 31.46 -23.38
C PHE A 159 -11.43 32.97 -23.34
N GLY A 160 -10.60 33.56 -24.10
CA GLY A 160 -10.62 34.99 -24.22
C GLY A 160 -11.91 35.50 -24.76
N TRP A 161 -12.84 34.64 -24.88
CA TRP A 161 -14.15 34.98 -25.26
C TRP A 161 -14.81 35.81 -24.21
#